data_8d07713ac7f71357b48e6229f25daae7
#
_entry.id   8d07713ac7f71357b48e6229f25daae7
#
_cell.length_a   1.000
_cell.length_b   1.000
_cell.length_c   1.000
_cell.angle_alpha   90.00
_cell.angle_beta   90.00
_cell.angle_gamma   90.00
#
_symmetry.space_group_name_H-M   'P 1'
#
loop_
_entity.id
_entity.type
_entity.pdbx_description
1 polymer ?
#
loop_
_entity_poly.entity_id
_entity_poly.type
_entity_poly.pdbx_seq_one_letter_code
_entity_poly.pdbx_strand_id
1 'polypeptide(L)'
;MFRKKLNQKKLLYEVSVIRPLIITLLVLLHSFTKIAKGAGGRCNDYQLIEGYQWLVWFIQGFRIETIALIAGYVFSYQSHDLGRSYRFWPFVWKKIKRLIIPMLVFGVAYYIMFIYSADTFTVKDFIVTLLSGCGHLWFLPMLFWCFIAIWLIDHFKLNSWWLLVLLAAVSVIPTPQLPLGFSRLPHFLFYVYGGYFLWTKRDWLFEHCLSWRWIIAFWTLYVILVMVNHAILPEARELTGTMGKIAEFGLGRTTKLLMAVCGIMALYLTVCHFTTQEGFKPKSWVIAASDNCYGVYVYHQFVLTLLYFFTPFVSFVHPLVVPWLGFAIIMTVSLLLTWLTLKSKTGRLLIG
;
A
#
# COMPACT_ATOMS: atom_id res chain seq x y z
N MET A 1 22.93 21.98 12.87
CA MET A 1 24.32 21.68 12.49
C MET A 1 24.52 20.38 11.72
N PHE A 2 23.44 19.68 11.27
CA PHE A 2 23.51 18.40 10.56
C PHE A 2 23.45 18.50 9.02
N ARG A 3 23.44 19.69 8.42
CA ARG A 3 23.23 19.89 6.98
C ARG A 3 24.48 19.93 6.09
N LYS A 4 25.67 19.60 6.57
CA LYS A 4 26.89 19.64 5.75
C LYS A 4 27.46 18.25 5.48
N LYS A 5 27.47 17.85 4.21
CA LYS A 5 28.07 16.70 3.51
C LYS A 5 27.13 15.53 3.23
N LEU A 6 26.33 15.63 2.18
CA LEU A 6 25.66 14.49 1.57
C LEU A 6 25.70 14.56 0.04
N ASN A 7 26.90 14.37 -0.49
CA ASN A 7 27.14 14.16 -1.94
C ASN A 7 27.31 12.65 -2.29
N GLN A 8 26.50 11.80 -1.69
CA GLN A 8 26.34 10.40 -2.10
C GLN A 8 24.87 10.03 -1.91
N LYS A 9 24.32 9.17 -2.81
CA LYS A 9 23.01 8.55 -2.64
C LYS A 9 22.88 7.94 -1.24
N LYS A 10 22.47 8.70 -0.26
CA LYS A 10 22.29 8.17 1.09
C LYS A 10 21.07 7.28 1.05
N LEU A 11 21.27 6.01 1.24
CA LEU A 11 20.19 5.05 1.38
C LEU A 11 19.37 5.44 2.62
N LEU A 12 18.06 5.63 2.46
CA LEU A 12 17.16 5.86 3.57
C LEU A 12 16.92 4.53 4.28
N TYR A 13 17.58 4.31 5.40
CA TYR A 13 17.56 3.03 6.11
C TYR A 13 16.15 2.65 6.55
N GLU A 14 15.38 3.62 7.06
CA GLU A 14 13.99 3.43 7.43
C GLU A 14 13.13 2.95 6.24
N VAL A 15 13.33 3.55 5.07
CA VAL A 15 12.60 3.16 3.85
C VAL A 15 13.00 1.76 3.39
N SER A 16 14.31 1.42 3.50
CA SER A 16 14.82 0.11 3.13
C SER A 16 14.24 -1.01 4.01
N VAL A 17 13.87 -0.71 5.25
CA VAL A 17 13.24 -1.65 6.18
C VAL A 17 11.72 -1.66 6.02
N ILE A 18 11.06 -0.49 5.93
CA ILE A 18 9.60 -0.41 5.86
C ILE A 18 9.06 -1.05 4.57
N ARG A 19 9.71 -0.84 3.42
CA ARG A 19 9.22 -1.38 2.13
C ARG A 19 9.07 -2.91 2.15
N PRO A 20 10.10 -3.70 2.42
CA PRO A 20 9.96 -5.15 2.44
C PRO A 20 9.00 -5.62 3.53
N LEU A 21 8.97 -4.98 4.70
CA LEU A 21 8.04 -5.31 5.76
C LEU A 21 6.59 -5.14 5.31
N ILE A 22 6.24 -4.00 4.71
CA ILE A 22 4.88 -3.73 4.24
C ILE A 22 4.47 -4.64 3.08
N ILE A 23 5.37 -4.95 2.15
CA ILE A 23 5.09 -5.90 1.06
C ILE A 23 4.89 -7.32 1.62
N THR A 24 5.67 -7.72 2.62
CA THR A 24 5.47 -8.99 3.32
C THR A 24 4.08 -9.04 3.98
N LEU A 25 3.68 -7.99 4.71
CA LEU A 25 2.35 -7.88 5.30
C LEU A 25 1.23 -7.84 4.25
N LEU A 26 1.47 -7.24 3.09
CA LEU A 26 0.53 -7.23 1.98
C LEU A 26 0.27 -8.65 1.45
N VAL A 27 1.32 -9.42 1.18
CA VAL A 27 1.20 -10.80 0.69
C VAL A 27 0.58 -11.70 1.76
N LEU A 28 1.01 -11.56 3.01
CA LEU A 28 0.45 -12.28 4.15
C LEU A 28 -1.06 -12.04 4.26
N LEU A 29 -1.49 -10.79 4.27
CA LEU A 29 -2.91 -10.44 4.33
C LEU A 29 -3.70 -11.07 3.17
N HIS A 30 -3.19 -11.01 1.95
CA HIS A 30 -3.90 -11.58 0.81
C HIS A 30 -4.03 -13.10 0.90
N SER A 31 -3.04 -13.80 1.45
CA SER A 31 -3.11 -15.25 1.71
C SER A 31 -4.20 -15.58 2.73
N PHE A 32 -4.37 -14.75 3.76
CA PHE A 32 -5.37 -14.93 4.80
C PHE A 32 -6.77 -14.47 4.41
N THR A 33 -6.90 -13.39 3.65
CA THR A 33 -8.22 -12.79 3.32
C THR A 33 -9.12 -13.77 2.57
N LYS A 34 -8.56 -14.65 1.75
CA LYS A 34 -9.32 -15.65 0.99
C LYS A 34 -10.01 -16.67 1.88
N ILE A 35 -9.45 -16.94 3.05
CA ILE A 35 -9.98 -17.92 4.02
C ILE A 35 -10.82 -17.19 5.09
N ALA A 36 -10.37 -16.02 5.56
CA ALA A 36 -11.03 -15.30 6.64
C ALA A 36 -12.36 -14.64 6.24
N LYS A 37 -12.62 -14.40 4.95
CA LYS A 37 -13.84 -13.70 4.49
C LYS A 37 -14.87 -14.58 3.81
N GLY A 38 -14.64 -15.90 3.73
CA GLY A 38 -15.50 -16.72 2.88
C GLY A 38 -15.58 -16.13 1.46
N ALA A 39 -14.45 -15.62 0.94
CA ALA A 39 -14.42 -14.81 -0.25
C ALA A 39 -15.05 -15.56 -1.40
N GLY A 40 -16.22 -15.08 -1.83
CA GLY A 40 -17.06 -15.64 -2.86
C GLY A 40 -16.27 -16.27 -3.99
N GLY A 41 -16.60 -17.47 -4.37
CA GLY A 41 -15.88 -18.29 -5.31
C GLY A 41 -15.62 -19.68 -4.71
N ARG A 42 -14.87 -20.50 -5.36
CA ARG A 42 -14.65 -21.93 -5.12
C ARG A 42 -14.11 -22.34 -3.73
N CYS A 43 -13.97 -21.41 -2.77
CA CYS A 43 -13.49 -21.68 -1.41
C CYS A 43 -14.58 -21.54 -0.34
N ASN A 44 -15.85 -21.79 -0.68
CA ASN A 44 -16.99 -21.62 0.24
C ASN A 44 -17.03 -22.62 1.41
N ASP A 45 -16.17 -23.62 1.44
CA ASP A 45 -16.22 -24.72 2.43
C ASP A 45 -15.33 -24.49 3.66
N TYR A 46 -14.65 -23.35 3.76
CA TYR A 46 -13.80 -23.07 4.92
C TYR A 46 -14.54 -22.36 6.04
N GLN A 47 -14.55 -23.01 7.20
CA GLN A 47 -15.01 -22.39 8.44
C GLN A 47 -14.20 -21.11 8.73
N LEU A 48 -14.91 -20.05 9.08
CA LEU A 48 -14.32 -18.79 9.47
C LEU A 48 -13.45 -18.98 10.72
N ILE A 49 -12.18 -18.69 10.65
CA ILE A 49 -11.27 -18.77 11.80
C ILE A 49 -11.14 -17.34 12.38
N GLU A 50 -11.79 -17.09 13.50
CA GLU A 50 -11.85 -15.76 14.13
C GLU A 50 -10.47 -15.13 14.36
N GLY A 51 -9.49 -15.90 14.84
CA GLY A 51 -8.12 -15.41 15.02
C GLY A 51 -7.49 -14.91 13.73
N TYR A 52 -7.79 -15.55 12.60
CA TYR A 52 -7.31 -15.10 11.29
C TYR A 52 -8.02 -13.83 10.80
N GLN A 53 -9.27 -13.67 11.14
CA GLN A 53 -10.02 -12.46 10.85
C GLN A 53 -9.43 -11.24 11.59
N TRP A 54 -9.09 -11.40 12.87
CA TRP A 54 -8.42 -10.35 13.64
C TRP A 54 -7.04 -9.99 13.08
N LEU A 55 -6.25 -10.98 12.67
CA LEU A 55 -4.97 -10.75 12.00
C LEU A 55 -5.15 -9.94 10.70
N VAL A 56 -6.15 -10.31 9.89
CA VAL A 56 -6.48 -9.59 8.65
C VAL A 56 -6.86 -8.14 8.95
N TRP A 57 -7.72 -7.90 9.93
CA TRP A 57 -8.15 -6.56 10.32
C TRP A 57 -6.97 -5.71 10.83
N PHE A 58 -6.12 -6.31 11.65
CA PHE A 58 -4.93 -5.65 12.16
C PHE A 58 -3.98 -5.24 11.03
N ILE A 59 -3.67 -6.11 10.09
CA ILE A 59 -2.76 -5.77 8.98
C ILE A 59 -3.42 -4.81 7.98
N GLN A 60 -4.72 -4.94 7.73
CA GLN A 60 -5.44 -4.15 6.74
C GLN A 60 -5.47 -2.67 7.06
N GLY A 61 -5.39 -2.29 8.34
CA GLY A 61 -5.66 -0.94 8.80
C GLY A 61 -4.67 0.13 8.36
N PHE A 62 -3.43 -0.22 7.96
CA PHE A 62 -2.40 0.79 7.64
C PHE A 62 -1.48 0.41 6.47
N ARG A 63 -1.50 -0.84 5.99
CA ARG A 63 -0.44 -1.35 5.10
C ARG A 63 -0.33 -0.63 3.76
N ILE A 64 -1.46 -0.40 3.07
CA ILE A 64 -1.45 0.17 1.73
C ILE A 64 -1.25 1.69 1.78
N GLU A 65 -1.77 2.31 2.81
CA GLU A 65 -1.59 3.72 3.13
C GLU A 65 -0.12 4.02 3.45
N THR A 66 0.57 3.09 4.12
CA THR A 66 2.03 3.20 4.35
C THR A 66 2.80 3.21 3.04
N ILE A 67 2.43 2.39 2.05
CA ILE A 67 3.09 2.40 0.73
C ILE A 67 2.93 3.78 0.06
N ALA A 68 1.72 4.34 0.13
CA ALA A 68 1.43 5.66 -0.40
C ALA A 68 2.23 6.76 0.32
N LEU A 69 2.27 6.72 1.65
CA LEU A 69 3.06 7.65 2.46
C LEU A 69 4.56 7.59 2.11
N ILE A 70 5.14 6.40 2.03
CA ILE A 70 6.56 6.22 1.65
C ILE A 70 6.84 6.76 0.24
N ALA A 71 5.88 6.69 -0.69
CA ALA A 71 6.05 7.25 -2.02
C ALA A 71 6.22 8.79 -1.97
N GLY A 72 5.40 9.49 -1.18
CA GLY A 72 5.53 10.93 -0.95
C GLY A 72 6.78 11.31 -0.16
N TYR A 73 7.10 10.54 0.87
CA TYR A 73 8.30 10.71 1.69
C TYR A 73 9.59 10.67 0.84
N VAL A 74 9.71 9.66 -0.01
CA VAL A 74 10.86 9.52 -0.92
C VAL A 74 10.88 10.62 -1.98
N PHE A 75 9.70 11.06 -2.47
CA PHE A 75 9.63 12.18 -3.41
C PHE A 75 10.15 13.46 -2.77
N SER A 76 9.71 13.79 -1.54
CA SER A 76 10.16 14.95 -0.79
C SER A 76 11.68 14.93 -0.55
N TYR A 77 12.23 13.79 -0.14
CA TYR A 77 13.67 13.58 -0.02
C TYR A 77 14.42 13.88 -1.32
N GLN A 78 13.91 13.37 -2.45
CA GLN A 78 14.56 13.58 -3.74
C GLN A 78 14.51 15.03 -4.20
N SER A 79 13.42 15.75 -3.92
CA SER A 79 13.25 17.15 -4.27
C SER A 79 14.09 18.07 -3.39
N HIS A 80 14.01 17.90 -2.07
CA HIS A 80 14.62 18.85 -1.12
C HIS A 80 16.10 18.56 -0.82
N ASP A 81 16.45 17.28 -0.55
CA ASP A 81 17.81 16.96 -0.10
C ASP A 81 18.74 16.58 -1.25
N LEU A 82 18.22 15.91 -2.28
CA LEU A 82 19.01 15.60 -3.47
C LEU A 82 18.94 16.71 -4.54
N GLY A 83 18.17 17.79 -4.30
CA GLY A 83 18.04 18.92 -5.21
C GLY A 83 17.54 18.55 -6.60
N ARG A 84 16.76 17.46 -6.73
CA ARG A 84 16.23 17.04 -8.03
C ARG A 84 15.09 17.94 -8.47
N SER A 85 15.39 18.85 -9.38
CA SER A 85 14.37 19.62 -10.08
C SER A 85 13.73 18.78 -11.18
N TYR A 86 12.43 18.63 -11.12
CA TYR A 86 11.67 17.87 -12.12
C TYR A 86 10.92 18.83 -13.05
N ARG A 87 11.31 18.87 -14.33
CA ARG A 87 10.46 19.44 -15.37
C ARG A 87 9.21 18.57 -15.54
N PHE A 88 8.04 19.17 -15.76
CA PHE A 88 6.75 18.47 -15.78
C PHE A 88 6.72 17.28 -16.72
N TRP A 89 6.92 17.47 -18.03
CA TRP A 89 6.81 16.40 -19.02
C TRP A 89 7.80 15.25 -18.83
N PRO A 90 9.09 15.48 -18.59
CA PRO A 90 10.02 14.40 -18.24
C PRO A 90 9.62 13.64 -16.98
N PHE A 91 9.05 14.33 -15.98
CA PHE A 91 8.55 13.69 -14.77
C PHE A 91 7.34 12.80 -15.06
N VAL A 92 6.34 13.34 -15.74
CA VAL A 92 5.13 12.60 -16.16
C VAL A 92 5.53 11.34 -16.95
N TRP A 93 6.40 11.50 -17.95
CA TRP A 93 6.86 10.38 -18.78
C TRP A 93 7.60 9.30 -17.98
N LYS A 94 8.40 9.72 -17.00
CA LYS A 94 9.04 8.77 -16.07
C LYS A 94 8.02 7.99 -15.25
N LYS A 95 6.93 8.65 -14.80
CA LYS A 95 5.86 7.99 -14.04
C LYS A 95 4.99 7.09 -14.93
N ILE A 96 4.70 7.49 -16.17
CA ILE A 96 4.04 6.63 -17.16
C ILE A 96 4.83 5.33 -17.35
N LYS A 97 6.14 5.43 -17.60
CA LYS A 97 7.01 4.24 -17.77
C LYS A 97 7.01 3.32 -16.55
N ARG A 98 6.94 3.88 -15.35
CA ARG A 98 7.09 3.10 -14.12
C ARG A 98 5.78 2.59 -13.52
N LEU A 99 4.64 3.21 -13.85
CA LEU A 99 3.35 2.88 -13.26
C LEU A 99 2.31 2.45 -14.30
N ILE A 100 2.15 3.23 -15.37
CA ILE A 100 1.08 2.99 -16.35
C ILE A 100 1.45 1.86 -17.31
N ILE A 101 2.66 1.85 -17.86
CA ILE A 101 3.09 0.78 -18.79
C ILE A 101 3.06 -0.59 -18.07
N PRO A 102 3.64 -0.77 -16.86
CA PRO A 102 3.50 -2.03 -16.13
C PRO A 102 2.05 -2.39 -15.83
N MET A 103 1.22 -1.42 -15.42
CA MET A 103 -0.21 -1.66 -15.20
C MET A 103 -0.88 -2.23 -16.44
N LEU A 104 -0.63 -1.67 -17.61
CA LEU A 104 -1.22 -2.15 -18.87
C LEU A 104 -0.70 -3.55 -19.24
N VAL A 105 0.60 -3.76 -19.22
CA VAL A 105 1.22 -5.03 -19.60
C VAL A 105 0.77 -6.16 -18.70
N PHE A 106 0.90 -5.99 -17.38
CA PHE A 106 0.48 -7.00 -16.41
C PHE A 106 -1.05 -7.08 -16.27
N GLY A 107 -1.76 -5.98 -16.51
CA GLY A 107 -3.22 -5.95 -16.53
C GLY A 107 -3.79 -6.79 -17.66
N VAL A 108 -3.25 -6.68 -18.87
CA VAL A 108 -3.61 -7.55 -20.02
C VAL A 108 -3.32 -9.01 -19.71
N ALA A 109 -2.12 -9.31 -19.18
CA ALA A 109 -1.77 -10.67 -18.79
C ALA A 109 -2.73 -11.24 -17.74
N TYR A 110 -3.04 -10.47 -16.70
CA TYR A 110 -3.98 -10.87 -15.64
C TYR A 110 -5.39 -11.08 -16.18
N TYR A 111 -5.86 -10.19 -17.05
CA TYR A 111 -7.17 -10.31 -17.68
C TYR A 111 -7.29 -11.60 -18.49
N ILE A 112 -6.32 -11.85 -19.37
CA ILE A 112 -6.33 -13.05 -20.24
C ILE A 112 -6.25 -14.34 -19.39
N MET A 113 -5.44 -14.35 -18.34
CA MET A 113 -5.23 -15.56 -17.54
C MET A 113 -6.42 -15.88 -16.61
N PHE A 114 -7.12 -14.88 -16.09
CA PHE A 114 -8.04 -15.09 -14.96
C PHE A 114 -9.43 -14.51 -15.11
N ILE A 115 -9.66 -13.58 -16.05
CA ILE A 115 -10.95 -12.88 -16.20
C ILE A 115 -11.63 -13.24 -17.53
N TYR A 116 -10.82 -13.42 -18.57
CA TYR A 116 -11.34 -13.62 -19.92
C TYR A 116 -12.24 -14.86 -20.00
N SER A 117 -13.42 -14.68 -20.57
CA SER A 117 -14.33 -15.75 -21.00
C SER A 117 -14.87 -15.40 -22.39
N ALA A 118 -14.80 -16.32 -23.33
CA ALA A 118 -15.28 -16.09 -24.69
C ALA A 118 -16.78 -15.75 -24.76
N ASP A 119 -17.56 -16.34 -23.85
CA ASP A 119 -19.02 -16.16 -23.83
C ASP A 119 -19.47 -14.78 -23.32
N THR A 120 -18.64 -14.13 -22.51
CA THR A 120 -18.99 -12.86 -21.85
C THR A 120 -18.07 -11.71 -22.26
N PHE A 121 -17.15 -11.92 -23.18
CA PHE A 121 -16.18 -10.89 -23.57
C PHE A 121 -16.84 -9.73 -24.32
N THR A 122 -16.61 -8.52 -23.84
CA THR A 122 -16.86 -7.29 -24.58
C THR A 122 -15.60 -6.41 -24.57
N VAL A 123 -15.36 -5.74 -25.70
CA VAL A 123 -14.23 -4.79 -25.79
C VAL A 123 -14.37 -3.66 -24.78
N LYS A 124 -15.58 -3.20 -24.52
CA LYS A 124 -15.87 -2.17 -23.52
C LYS A 124 -15.44 -2.62 -22.12
N ASP A 125 -15.86 -3.80 -21.69
CA ASP A 125 -15.55 -4.32 -20.35
C ASP A 125 -14.05 -4.60 -20.20
N PHE A 126 -13.41 -5.09 -21.25
CA PHE A 126 -11.95 -5.23 -21.28
C PHE A 126 -11.24 -3.90 -21.04
N ILE A 127 -11.58 -2.85 -21.80
CA ILE A 127 -10.96 -1.53 -21.67
C ILE A 127 -11.24 -0.92 -20.30
N VAL A 128 -12.48 -0.98 -19.82
CA VAL A 128 -12.85 -0.44 -18.49
C VAL A 128 -12.09 -1.18 -17.38
N THR A 129 -12.04 -2.51 -17.43
CA THR A 129 -11.30 -3.32 -16.44
C THR A 129 -9.81 -3.01 -16.47
N LEU A 130 -9.22 -2.91 -17.66
CA LEU A 130 -7.80 -2.59 -17.81
C LEU A 130 -7.47 -1.19 -17.27
N LEU A 131 -8.27 -0.18 -17.62
CA LEU A 131 -8.07 1.19 -17.16
C LEU A 131 -8.35 1.36 -15.67
N SER A 132 -9.22 0.54 -15.09
CA SER A 132 -9.49 0.54 -13.65
C SER A 132 -8.36 -0.15 -12.85
N GLY A 133 -7.42 -0.80 -13.55
CA GLY A 133 -6.33 -1.58 -12.96
C GLY A 133 -6.81 -2.96 -12.51
N CYS A 134 -6.65 -3.97 -13.41
CA CYS A 134 -7.04 -5.36 -13.14
C CYS A 134 -6.58 -5.85 -11.77
N GLY A 135 -7.51 -6.37 -10.98
CA GLY A 135 -7.22 -6.96 -9.68
C GLY A 135 -6.51 -5.96 -8.73
N HIS A 136 -5.30 -6.27 -8.33
CA HIS A 136 -4.49 -5.45 -7.40
C HIS A 136 -3.78 -4.26 -8.06
N LEU A 137 -3.70 -4.22 -9.40
CA LEU A 137 -2.95 -3.18 -10.13
C LEU A 137 -3.61 -1.79 -10.09
N TRP A 138 -4.83 -1.67 -9.53
CA TRP A 138 -5.54 -0.39 -9.35
C TRP A 138 -4.74 0.66 -8.58
N PHE A 139 -3.79 0.23 -7.78
CA PHE A 139 -2.93 1.13 -6.99
C PHE A 139 -1.97 1.95 -7.86
N LEU A 140 -1.55 1.41 -9.01
CA LEU A 140 -0.58 2.06 -9.89
C LEU A 140 -1.14 3.33 -10.57
N PRO A 141 -2.32 3.32 -11.23
CA PRO A 141 -2.88 4.53 -11.80
C PRO A 141 -3.28 5.55 -10.72
N MET A 142 -3.78 5.12 -9.58
CA MET A 142 -4.05 6.00 -8.45
C MET A 142 -2.76 6.70 -7.98
N LEU A 143 -1.68 5.94 -7.79
CA LEU A 143 -0.39 6.49 -7.37
C LEU A 143 0.21 7.43 -8.42
N PHE A 144 -0.02 7.17 -9.71
CA PHE A 144 0.36 8.07 -10.80
C PHE A 144 -0.25 9.45 -10.61
N TRP A 145 -1.56 9.54 -10.36
CA TRP A 145 -2.24 10.81 -10.13
C TRP A 145 -1.80 11.48 -8.83
N CYS A 146 -1.53 10.72 -7.78
CA CYS A 146 -0.94 11.27 -6.56
C CYS A 146 0.43 11.93 -6.84
N PHE A 147 1.26 11.33 -7.71
CA PHE A 147 2.53 11.94 -8.09
C PHE A 147 2.37 13.22 -8.91
N ILE A 148 1.35 13.31 -9.78
CA ILE A 148 1.06 14.55 -10.49
C ILE A 148 0.62 15.63 -9.50
N ALA A 149 -0.30 15.30 -8.59
CA ALA A 149 -0.78 16.23 -7.58
C ALA A 149 0.36 16.72 -6.66
N ILE A 150 1.23 15.83 -6.17
CA ILE A 150 2.34 16.22 -5.30
C ILE A 150 3.38 17.07 -6.03
N TRP A 151 3.60 16.81 -7.33
CA TRP A 151 4.46 17.66 -8.16
C TRP A 151 3.87 19.08 -8.28
N LEU A 152 2.56 19.22 -8.48
CA LEU A 152 1.88 20.53 -8.52
C LEU A 152 2.00 21.24 -7.18
N ILE A 153 1.78 20.54 -6.07
CA ILE A 153 1.90 21.09 -4.71
C ILE A 153 3.33 21.60 -4.47
N ASP A 154 4.34 20.82 -4.85
CA ASP A 154 5.75 21.20 -4.69
C ASP A 154 6.12 22.38 -5.60
N HIS A 155 5.71 22.34 -6.87
CA HIS A 155 5.99 23.37 -7.87
C HIS A 155 5.39 24.74 -7.49
N PHE A 156 4.14 24.76 -7.04
CA PHE A 156 3.45 25.98 -6.62
C PHE A 156 3.70 26.35 -5.16
N LYS A 157 4.57 25.62 -4.46
CA LYS A 157 4.94 25.86 -3.05
C LYS A 157 3.73 25.90 -2.10
N LEU A 158 2.72 25.07 -2.38
CA LEU A 158 1.49 24.99 -1.58
C LEU A 158 1.68 24.15 -0.31
N ASN A 159 2.92 23.81 0.05
CA ASN A 159 3.24 22.98 1.21
C ASN A 159 2.87 23.70 2.51
N SER A 160 1.82 23.23 3.16
CA SER A 160 1.32 23.79 4.42
C SER A 160 0.62 22.72 5.27
N TRP A 161 0.58 22.93 6.57
CA TRP A 161 -0.17 22.04 7.46
C TRP A 161 -1.70 22.14 7.23
N TRP A 162 -2.19 23.29 6.77
CA TRP A 162 -3.59 23.47 6.40
C TRP A 162 -3.99 22.57 5.23
N LEU A 163 -3.11 22.40 4.26
CA LEU A 163 -3.35 21.48 3.16
C LEU A 163 -3.45 20.03 3.66
N LEU A 164 -2.65 19.63 4.66
CA LEU A 164 -2.76 18.31 5.28
C LEU A 164 -4.13 18.10 5.92
N VAL A 165 -4.63 19.10 6.67
CA VAL A 165 -5.97 19.06 7.28
C VAL A 165 -7.07 19.01 6.22
N LEU A 166 -6.96 19.83 5.18
CA LEU A 166 -7.92 19.82 4.06
C LEU A 166 -7.97 18.45 3.38
N LEU A 167 -6.80 17.87 3.06
CA LEU A 167 -6.73 16.56 2.43
C LEU A 167 -7.25 15.45 3.36
N ALA A 168 -7.04 15.55 4.67
CA ALA A 168 -7.64 14.63 5.65
C ALA A 168 -9.17 14.70 5.59
N ALA A 169 -9.75 15.90 5.60
CA ALA A 169 -11.19 16.11 5.50
C ALA A 169 -11.75 15.58 4.17
N VAL A 170 -11.06 15.84 3.05
CA VAL A 170 -11.46 15.36 1.72
C VAL A 170 -11.35 13.82 1.61
N SER A 171 -10.37 13.22 2.29
CA SER A 171 -10.13 11.76 2.23
C SER A 171 -11.26 10.91 2.79
N VAL A 172 -12.09 11.45 3.68
CA VAL A 172 -13.23 10.76 4.26
C VAL A 172 -14.53 10.91 3.45
N ILE A 173 -14.55 11.82 2.47
CA ILE A 173 -15.73 12.05 1.62
C ILE A 173 -15.91 10.88 0.64
N PRO A 174 -17.13 10.34 0.49
CA PRO A 174 -17.43 9.35 -0.53
C PRO A 174 -17.16 9.88 -1.93
N THR A 175 -16.44 9.16 -2.73
CA THR A 175 -16.17 9.51 -4.13
C THR A 175 -16.91 8.57 -5.07
N PRO A 176 -17.47 9.07 -6.19
CA PRO A 176 -18.10 8.23 -7.20
C PRO A 176 -17.06 7.28 -7.82
N GLN A 177 -17.51 6.19 -8.40
CA GLN A 177 -16.64 5.29 -9.13
C GLN A 177 -16.19 5.94 -10.44
N LEU A 178 -14.92 6.32 -10.50
CA LEU A 178 -14.26 6.92 -11.66
C LEU A 178 -13.11 6.01 -12.12
N PRO A 179 -12.87 5.91 -13.45
CA PRO A 179 -11.80 5.10 -14.00
C PRO A 179 -10.41 5.63 -13.63
N LEU A 180 -9.37 4.89 -14.00
CA LEU A 180 -7.96 5.29 -13.84
C LEU A 180 -7.54 5.59 -12.40
N GLY A 181 -8.23 5.03 -11.41
CA GLY A 181 -7.90 5.23 -10.00
C GLY A 181 -8.34 6.57 -9.41
N PHE A 182 -9.06 7.41 -10.15
CA PHE A 182 -9.55 8.71 -9.67
C PHE A 182 -10.45 8.61 -8.45
N SER A 183 -11.29 7.57 -8.36
CA SER A 183 -12.16 7.36 -7.18
C SER A 183 -11.39 7.28 -5.88
N ARG A 184 -10.14 6.84 -5.93
CA ARG A 184 -9.30 6.62 -4.75
C ARG A 184 -8.28 7.73 -4.52
N LEU A 185 -8.13 8.62 -5.49
CA LEU A 185 -7.17 9.73 -5.44
C LEU A 185 -7.35 10.61 -4.19
N PRO A 186 -8.56 11.09 -3.81
CA PRO A 186 -8.72 11.95 -2.64
C PRO A 186 -8.26 11.27 -1.35
N HIS A 187 -8.57 9.99 -1.19
CA HIS A 187 -8.16 9.22 -0.03
C HIS A 187 -6.63 9.04 0.04
N PHE A 188 -6.00 8.60 -1.05
CA PHE A 188 -4.58 8.29 -1.05
C PHE A 188 -3.67 9.52 -1.16
N LEU A 189 -4.17 10.63 -1.74
CA LEU A 189 -3.41 11.87 -1.81
C LEU A 189 -3.08 12.40 -0.41
N PHE A 190 -3.97 12.23 0.56
CA PHE A 190 -3.69 12.56 1.96
C PHE A 190 -2.43 11.84 2.47
N TYR A 191 -2.29 10.55 2.23
CA TYR A 191 -1.12 9.79 2.70
C TYR A 191 0.15 10.13 1.91
N VAL A 192 0.06 10.31 0.58
CA VAL A 192 1.21 10.70 -0.23
C VAL A 192 1.69 12.10 0.18
N TYR A 193 0.77 13.04 0.38
CA TYR A 193 1.12 14.37 0.89
C TYR A 193 1.61 14.30 2.35
N GLY A 194 0.99 13.47 3.17
CA GLY A 194 1.42 13.21 4.55
C GLY A 194 2.87 12.74 4.60
N GLY A 195 3.29 11.85 3.70
CA GLY A 195 4.68 11.42 3.59
C GLY A 195 5.62 12.54 3.13
N TYR A 196 5.20 13.33 2.14
CA TYR A 196 5.94 14.53 1.72
C TYR A 196 6.13 15.52 2.89
N PHE A 197 5.07 15.81 3.62
CA PHE A 197 5.09 16.70 4.78
C PHE A 197 5.93 16.13 5.92
N LEU A 198 5.80 14.83 6.19
CA LEU A 198 6.56 14.11 7.22
C LEU A 198 8.07 14.24 7.01
N TRP A 199 8.54 14.14 5.75
CA TRP A 199 9.95 14.38 5.44
C TRP A 199 10.39 15.79 5.83
N THR A 200 9.59 16.81 5.49
CA THR A 200 9.93 18.21 5.80
C THR A 200 9.99 18.50 7.30
N LYS A 201 9.28 17.71 8.12
CA LYS A 201 9.20 17.83 9.58
C LYS A 201 9.95 16.72 10.33
N ARG A 202 10.75 15.92 9.60
CA ARG A 202 11.43 14.74 10.14
C ARG A 202 12.31 15.05 11.36
N ASP A 203 13.12 16.10 11.29
CA ASP A 203 14.03 16.45 12.36
C ASP A 203 13.26 16.81 13.64
N TRP A 204 12.23 17.64 13.52
CA TRP A 204 11.33 17.97 14.63
C TRP A 204 10.67 16.72 15.24
N LEU A 205 10.18 15.82 14.38
CA LEU A 205 9.55 14.59 14.84
C LEU A 205 10.52 13.69 15.62
N PHE A 206 11.76 13.62 15.17
CA PHE A 206 12.79 12.82 15.85
C PHE A 206 13.18 13.39 17.20
N GLU A 207 13.27 14.72 17.30
CA GLU A 207 13.56 15.38 18.58
C GLU A 207 12.45 15.19 19.63
N HIS A 208 11.17 15.17 19.20
CA HIS A 208 10.04 15.20 20.13
C HIS A 208 9.30 13.87 20.28
N CYS A 209 9.25 13.05 19.22
CA CYS A 209 8.40 11.88 19.19
C CYS A 209 9.15 10.54 19.06
N LEU A 210 10.49 10.54 18.86
CA LEU A 210 11.25 9.30 18.71
C LEU A 210 11.60 8.69 20.07
N SER A 211 10.57 8.27 20.81
CA SER A 211 10.73 7.61 22.10
C SER A 211 9.73 6.46 22.26
N TRP A 212 10.03 5.49 23.12
CA TRP A 212 9.15 4.36 23.43
C TRP A 212 7.75 4.77 23.88
N ARG A 213 7.62 5.90 24.58
CA ARG A 213 6.34 6.43 25.02
C ARG A 213 5.39 6.67 23.83
N TRP A 214 5.86 7.36 22.79
CA TRP A 214 5.07 7.63 21.60
C TRP A 214 4.83 6.39 20.75
N ILE A 215 5.82 5.50 20.63
CA ILE A 215 5.69 4.23 19.92
C ILE A 215 4.57 3.40 20.56
N ILE A 216 4.62 3.20 21.87
CA ILE A 216 3.60 2.45 22.61
C ILE A 216 2.23 3.15 22.52
N ALA A 217 2.17 4.48 22.67
CA ALA A 217 0.93 5.23 22.56
C ALA A 217 0.25 5.05 21.20
N PHE A 218 1.01 5.15 20.10
CA PHE A 218 0.45 4.96 18.75
C PHE A 218 0.03 3.51 18.49
N TRP A 219 0.79 2.51 18.95
CA TRP A 219 0.37 1.11 18.84
C TRP A 219 -0.88 0.81 19.67
N THR A 220 -0.95 1.31 20.90
CA THR A 220 -2.13 1.13 21.77
C THR A 220 -3.36 1.78 21.15
N LEU A 221 -3.24 3.03 20.69
CA LEU A 221 -4.35 3.72 20.04
C LEU A 221 -4.77 3.02 18.75
N TYR A 222 -3.80 2.51 17.98
CA TYR A 222 -4.08 1.71 16.77
C TYR A 222 -4.93 0.48 17.10
N VAL A 223 -4.51 -0.31 18.10
CA VAL A 223 -5.24 -1.52 18.51
C VAL A 223 -6.67 -1.17 18.98
N ILE A 224 -6.82 -0.12 19.79
CA ILE A 224 -8.14 0.36 20.23
C ILE A 224 -9.01 0.72 19.00
N LEU A 225 -8.47 1.46 18.04
CA LEU A 225 -9.21 1.85 16.84
C LEU A 225 -9.57 0.65 15.95
N VAL A 226 -8.72 -0.38 15.88
CA VAL A 226 -9.05 -1.65 15.21
C VAL A 226 -10.24 -2.32 15.89
N MET A 227 -10.21 -2.40 17.22
CA MET A 227 -11.33 -2.98 18.00
C MET A 227 -12.62 -2.17 17.80
N VAL A 228 -12.56 -0.85 17.90
CA VAL A 228 -13.73 0.03 17.66
C VAL A 228 -14.27 -0.17 16.25
N ASN A 229 -13.41 -0.20 15.23
CA ASN A 229 -13.86 -0.30 13.84
C ASN A 229 -14.49 -1.66 13.50
N HIS A 230 -14.05 -2.74 14.14
CA HIS A 230 -14.45 -4.10 13.77
C HIS A 230 -15.34 -4.82 14.79
N ALA A 231 -15.35 -4.40 16.06
CA ALA A 231 -16.22 -4.96 17.08
C ALA A 231 -17.44 -4.07 17.39
N ILE A 232 -17.26 -2.75 17.42
CA ILE A 232 -18.30 -1.81 17.89
C ILE A 232 -19.07 -1.18 16.71
N LEU A 233 -18.37 -0.70 15.68
CA LEU A 233 -19.03 -0.02 14.56
C LEU A 233 -19.95 -0.89 13.69
N PRO A 234 -19.78 -2.22 13.55
CA PRO A 234 -20.74 -3.04 12.82
C PRO A 234 -22.16 -2.90 13.36
N GLU A 235 -22.34 -2.93 14.68
CA GLU A 235 -23.65 -2.75 15.33
C GLU A 235 -24.25 -1.37 15.03
N ALA A 236 -23.43 -0.32 15.07
CA ALA A 236 -23.89 1.03 14.71
C ALA A 236 -24.28 1.19 13.24
N ARG A 237 -23.72 0.38 12.34
CA ARG A 237 -24.07 0.39 10.90
C ARG A 237 -25.40 -0.29 10.57
N GLU A 238 -25.91 -1.13 11.45
CA GLU A 238 -27.24 -1.74 11.33
C GLU A 238 -28.36 -0.73 11.56
N LEU A 239 -28.06 0.43 12.12
CA LEU A 239 -29.01 1.54 12.24
C LEU A 239 -29.46 2.01 10.87
N THR A 240 -30.78 2.18 10.73
CA THR A 240 -31.40 2.62 9.48
C THR A 240 -31.49 4.16 9.36
N GLY A 241 -31.73 4.67 8.13
CA GLY A 241 -31.98 6.08 7.90
C GLY A 241 -30.75 6.99 8.07
N THR A 242 -30.96 8.20 8.57
CA THR A 242 -29.92 9.23 8.72
C THR A 242 -28.85 8.83 9.73
N MET A 243 -29.22 8.14 10.82
CA MET A 243 -28.30 7.68 11.86
C MET A 243 -27.33 6.63 11.34
N GLY A 244 -27.79 5.67 10.51
CA GLY A 244 -26.93 4.68 9.86
C GLY A 244 -25.94 5.34 8.90
N LYS A 245 -26.36 6.36 8.13
CA LYS A 245 -25.47 7.13 7.27
C LYS A 245 -24.40 7.89 8.07
N ILE A 246 -24.75 8.52 9.19
CA ILE A 246 -23.79 9.20 10.08
C ILE A 246 -22.80 8.17 10.66
N ALA A 247 -23.27 7.00 11.11
CA ALA A 247 -22.43 5.95 11.64
C ALA A 247 -21.44 5.42 10.58
N GLU A 248 -21.91 5.13 9.38
CA GLU A 248 -21.07 4.58 8.31
C GLU A 248 -20.10 5.61 7.71
N PHE A 249 -20.63 6.76 7.28
CA PHE A 249 -19.83 7.77 6.57
C PHE A 249 -19.06 8.69 7.51
N GLY A 250 -19.66 9.11 8.62
CA GLY A 250 -18.99 9.95 9.62
C GLY A 250 -18.00 9.17 10.46
N LEU A 251 -18.51 8.31 11.33
CA LEU A 251 -17.69 7.59 12.32
C LEU A 251 -16.82 6.51 11.65
N GLY A 252 -17.38 5.68 10.76
CA GLY A 252 -16.68 4.56 10.17
C GLY A 252 -15.47 4.97 9.32
N ARG A 253 -15.61 6.01 8.48
CA ARG A 253 -14.50 6.50 7.65
C ARG A 253 -13.47 7.29 8.44
N THR A 254 -13.91 8.10 9.38
CA THR A 254 -13.01 8.85 10.25
C THR A 254 -12.20 7.90 11.13
N THR A 255 -12.82 6.87 11.70
CA THR A 255 -12.11 5.84 12.46
C THR A 255 -11.06 5.12 11.60
N LYS A 256 -11.38 4.77 10.35
CA LYS A 256 -10.40 4.17 9.43
C LYS A 256 -9.25 5.10 9.11
N LEU A 257 -9.49 6.40 8.92
CA LEU A 257 -8.45 7.39 8.70
C LEU A 257 -7.52 7.47 9.92
N LEU A 258 -8.07 7.61 11.12
CA LEU A 258 -7.30 7.67 12.36
C LEU A 258 -6.53 6.38 12.61
N MET A 259 -7.16 5.23 12.37
CA MET A 259 -6.53 3.92 12.47
C MET A 259 -5.31 3.82 11.54
N ALA A 260 -5.45 4.23 10.28
CA ALA A 260 -4.34 4.22 9.33
C ALA A 260 -3.21 5.17 9.76
N VAL A 261 -3.53 6.38 10.19
CA VAL A 261 -2.53 7.34 10.68
C VAL A 261 -1.79 6.80 11.90
N CYS A 262 -2.52 6.26 12.89
CA CYS A 262 -1.90 5.67 14.09
C CYS A 262 -1.02 4.47 13.76
N GLY A 263 -1.48 3.55 12.91
CA GLY A 263 -0.70 2.38 12.49
C GLY A 263 0.55 2.75 11.70
N ILE A 264 0.45 3.74 10.79
CA ILE A 264 1.59 4.28 10.04
C ILE A 264 2.61 4.91 11.00
N MET A 265 2.16 5.77 11.92
CA MET A 265 3.06 6.44 12.86
C MET A 265 3.70 5.45 13.82
N ALA A 266 2.94 4.48 14.33
CA ALA A 266 3.46 3.41 15.16
C ALA A 266 4.58 2.64 14.45
N LEU A 267 4.34 2.19 13.21
CA LEU A 267 5.33 1.48 12.41
C LEU A 267 6.54 2.35 12.07
N TYR A 268 6.30 3.58 11.59
CA TYR A 268 7.35 4.51 11.18
C TYR A 268 8.28 4.84 12.35
N LEU A 269 7.73 5.24 13.51
CA LEU A 269 8.53 5.55 14.68
C LEU A 269 9.27 4.32 15.22
N THR A 270 8.64 3.13 15.20
CA THR A 270 9.31 1.89 15.57
C THR A 270 10.53 1.64 14.69
N VAL A 271 10.38 1.70 13.38
CA VAL A 271 11.50 1.46 12.46
C VAL A 271 12.56 2.57 12.59
N CYS A 272 12.16 3.83 12.70
CA CYS A 272 13.10 4.94 12.88
C CYS A 272 13.89 4.81 14.20
N HIS A 273 13.24 4.38 15.29
CA HIS A 273 13.92 4.17 16.57
C HIS A 273 15.11 3.20 16.46
N PHE A 274 14.96 2.11 15.70
CA PHE A 274 16.05 1.16 15.48
C PHE A 274 17.04 1.64 14.42
N THR A 275 16.58 2.26 13.34
CA THR A 275 17.45 2.62 12.21
C THR A 275 18.28 3.89 12.42
N THR A 276 17.95 4.69 13.45
CA THR A 276 18.73 5.88 13.85
C THR A 276 19.79 5.59 14.89
N GLN A 277 19.83 4.38 15.46
CA GLN A 277 20.86 3.99 16.43
C GLN A 277 22.26 4.02 15.79
N GLU A 278 23.26 4.40 16.58
CA GLU A 278 24.66 4.40 16.12
C GLU A 278 25.07 3.01 15.63
N GLY A 279 25.76 2.97 14.50
CA GLY A 279 26.24 1.72 13.90
C GLY A 279 25.19 0.91 13.15
N PHE A 280 23.90 1.29 13.16
CA PHE A 280 22.90 0.57 12.38
C PHE A 280 23.19 0.65 10.88
N LYS A 281 23.23 -0.52 10.24
CA LYS A 281 23.28 -0.67 8.79
C LYS A 281 22.34 -1.83 8.39
N PRO A 282 21.39 -1.62 7.48
CA PRO A 282 20.54 -2.70 7.02
C PRO A 282 21.41 -3.79 6.36
N LYS A 283 21.13 -5.05 6.68
CA LYS A 283 21.81 -6.18 6.06
C LYS A 283 21.56 -6.20 4.54
N SER A 284 22.50 -6.73 3.78
CA SER A 284 22.42 -6.76 2.30
C SER A 284 21.14 -7.42 1.78
N TRP A 285 20.64 -8.45 2.45
CA TRP A 285 19.37 -9.10 2.06
C TRP A 285 18.15 -8.20 2.27
N VAL A 286 18.15 -7.29 3.28
CA VAL A 286 17.07 -6.30 3.49
C VAL A 286 17.05 -5.30 2.33
N ILE A 287 18.23 -4.85 1.91
CA ILE A 287 18.36 -3.93 0.77
C ILE A 287 17.86 -4.63 -0.51
N ALA A 288 18.32 -5.85 -0.76
CA ALA A 288 17.87 -6.64 -1.90
C ALA A 288 16.34 -6.89 -1.88
N ALA A 289 15.76 -7.19 -0.71
CA ALA A 289 14.32 -7.32 -0.55
C ALA A 289 13.59 -6.01 -0.86
N SER A 290 14.13 -4.86 -0.40
CA SER A 290 13.56 -3.54 -0.69
C SER A 290 13.56 -3.20 -2.19
N ASP A 291 14.63 -3.56 -2.90
CA ASP A 291 14.74 -3.34 -4.34
C ASP A 291 13.76 -4.22 -5.14
N ASN A 292 13.44 -5.41 -4.63
CA ASN A 292 12.53 -6.36 -5.28
C ASN A 292 11.05 -6.15 -4.93
N CYS A 293 10.71 -5.25 -4.01
CA CYS A 293 9.35 -5.03 -3.51
C CYS A 293 8.33 -4.77 -4.62
N TYR A 294 8.71 -4.02 -5.65
CA TYR A 294 7.80 -3.70 -6.75
C TYR A 294 7.46 -4.92 -7.60
N GLY A 295 8.44 -5.77 -7.90
CA GLY A 295 8.19 -7.02 -8.62
C GLY A 295 7.31 -7.98 -7.80
N VAL A 296 7.59 -8.13 -6.50
CA VAL A 296 6.74 -8.94 -5.60
C VAL A 296 5.30 -8.38 -5.58
N TYR A 297 5.13 -7.06 -5.50
CA TYR A 297 3.82 -6.43 -5.60
C TYR A 297 3.09 -6.79 -6.90
N VAL A 298 3.78 -6.83 -8.03
CA VAL A 298 3.17 -7.18 -9.31
C VAL A 298 2.79 -8.67 -9.37
N TYR A 299 3.68 -9.57 -8.96
CA TYR A 299 3.49 -11.01 -9.15
C TYR A 299 2.66 -11.71 -8.09
N HIS A 300 2.61 -11.21 -6.84
CA HIS A 300 1.98 -11.95 -5.75
C HIS A 300 0.52 -12.34 -6.03
N GLN A 301 -0.26 -11.47 -6.67
CA GLN A 301 -1.66 -11.76 -6.96
C GLN A 301 -1.84 -12.77 -8.10
N PHE A 302 -0.93 -12.80 -9.08
CA PHE A 302 -0.91 -13.84 -10.10
C PHE A 302 -0.70 -15.21 -9.47
N VAL A 303 0.33 -15.32 -8.64
CA VAL A 303 0.68 -16.58 -7.96
C VAL A 303 -0.44 -16.99 -7.00
N LEU A 304 -0.99 -16.03 -6.25
CA LEU A 304 -2.11 -16.27 -5.34
C LEU A 304 -3.34 -16.80 -6.09
N THR A 305 -3.73 -16.10 -7.16
CA THR A 305 -4.93 -16.50 -7.93
C THR A 305 -4.73 -17.88 -8.55
N LEU A 306 -3.57 -18.15 -9.14
CA LEU A 306 -3.24 -19.46 -9.68
C LEU A 306 -3.31 -20.54 -8.59
N LEU A 307 -2.64 -20.33 -7.45
CA LEU A 307 -2.55 -21.30 -6.36
C LEU A 307 -3.92 -21.63 -5.74
N TYR A 308 -4.71 -20.60 -5.42
CA TYR A 308 -5.94 -20.77 -4.66
C TYR A 308 -7.17 -21.12 -5.50
N PHE A 309 -7.20 -20.77 -6.80
CA PHE A 309 -8.38 -20.96 -7.64
C PHE A 309 -8.18 -21.93 -8.79
N PHE A 310 -6.95 -22.17 -9.22
CA PHE A 310 -6.65 -23.02 -10.38
C PHE A 310 -5.88 -24.30 -10.02
N THR A 311 -5.54 -24.49 -8.74
CA THR A 311 -4.97 -25.76 -8.26
C THR A 311 -5.82 -26.31 -7.12
N PRO A 312 -5.74 -27.63 -6.84
CA PRO A 312 -6.44 -28.24 -5.71
C PRO A 312 -5.75 -28.01 -4.36
N PHE A 313 -4.82 -27.04 -4.27
CA PHE A 313 -4.04 -26.73 -3.07
C PHE A 313 -4.89 -26.61 -1.81
N VAL A 314 -6.00 -25.87 -1.93
CA VAL A 314 -6.90 -25.58 -0.82
C VAL A 314 -7.63 -26.84 -0.34
N SER A 315 -7.87 -27.82 -1.22
CA SER A 315 -8.57 -29.07 -0.88
C SER A 315 -7.66 -30.10 -0.20
N PHE A 316 -6.34 -30.04 -0.42
CA PHE A 316 -5.40 -31.00 0.12
C PHE A 316 -4.72 -30.56 1.43
N VAL A 317 -4.79 -29.26 1.75
CA VAL A 317 -4.09 -28.69 2.91
C VAL A 317 -5.10 -28.37 4.00
N HIS A 318 -4.76 -28.69 5.25
CA HIS A 318 -5.61 -28.36 6.40
C HIS A 318 -5.86 -26.84 6.49
N PRO A 319 -7.12 -26.37 6.73
CA PRO A 319 -7.52 -24.96 6.71
C PRO A 319 -6.62 -24.02 7.55
N LEU A 320 -6.18 -24.49 8.73
CA LEU A 320 -5.25 -23.72 9.58
C LEU A 320 -3.87 -23.51 8.94
N VAL A 321 -3.43 -24.39 8.05
CA VAL A 321 -2.10 -24.35 7.44
C VAL A 321 -2.13 -23.63 6.10
N VAL A 322 -3.25 -23.70 5.38
CA VAL A 322 -3.41 -23.12 4.04
C VAL A 322 -2.87 -21.68 3.92
N PRO A 323 -3.25 -20.69 4.79
CA PRO A 323 -2.78 -19.32 4.60
C PRO A 323 -1.29 -19.15 4.85
N TRP A 324 -0.70 -19.90 5.77
CA TRP A 324 0.72 -19.85 6.06
C TRP A 324 1.56 -20.47 4.95
N LEU A 325 1.19 -21.67 4.51
CA LEU A 325 1.86 -22.33 3.40
C LEU A 325 1.64 -21.55 2.09
N GLY A 326 0.43 -21.06 1.87
CA GLY A 326 0.11 -20.18 0.74
C GLY A 326 0.99 -18.94 0.73
N PHE A 327 1.12 -18.25 1.86
CA PHE A 327 2.02 -17.10 2.00
C PHE A 327 3.47 -17.47 1.65
N ALA A 328 4.00 -18.57 2.17
CA ALA A 328 5.37 -19.00 1.88
C ALA A 328 5.58 -19.28 0.38
N ILE A 329 4.65 -19.99 -0.26
CA ILE A 329 4.70 -20.28 -1.70
C ILE A 329 4.61 -18.98 -2.51
N ILE A 330 3.62 -18.13 -2.22
CA ILE A 330 3.39 -16.88 -2.95
C ILE A 330 4.61 -15.96 -2.86
N MET A 331 5.18 -15.79 -1.65
CA MET A 331 6.39 -14.97 -1.47
C MET A 331 7.58 -15.51 -2.26
N THR A 332 7.86 -16.82 -2.12
CA THR A 332 9.00 -17.46 -2.77
C THR A 332 8.89 -17.39 -4.29
N VAL A 333 7.74 -17.76 -4.84
CA VAL A 333 7.52 -17.74 -6.30
C VAL A 333 7.53 -16.32 -6.84
N SER A 334 6.93 -15.35 -6.13
CA SER A 334 6.95 -13.93 -6.55
C SER A 334 8.35 -13.34 -6.55
N LEU A 335 9.19 -13.68 -5.56
CA LEU A 335 10.59 -13.28 -5.52
C LEU A 335 11.38 -13.92 -6.68
N LEU A 336 11.16 -15.19 -6.96
CA LEU A 336 11.80 -15.91 -8.07
C LEU A 336 11.41 -15.28 -9.42
N LEU A 337 10.12 -15.03 -9.66
CA LEU A 337 9.63 -14.38 -10.88
C LEU A 337 10.21 -12.97 -11.02
N THR A 338 10.27 -12.21 -9.93
CA THR A 338 10.91 -10.89 -9.91
C THR A 338 12.37 -10.98 -10.33
N TRP A 339 13.14 -11.87 -9.71
CA TRP A 339 14.54 -12.09 -10.03
C TRP A 339 14.78 -12.51 -11.48
N LEU A 340 13.97 -13.44 -12.00
CA LEU A 340 14.03 -13.87 -13.40
C LEU A 340 13.73 -12.72 -14.35
N THR A 341 12.69 -11.92 -14.08
CA THR A 341 12.28 -10.79 -14.90
C THR A 341 13.37 -9.72 -14.95
N LEU A 342 14.01 -9.43 -13.82
CA LEU A 342 15.09 -8.43 -13.73
C LEU A 342 16.36 -8.82 -14.49
N LYS A 343 16.53 -10.08 -14.92
CA LYS A 343 17.66 -10.48 -15.79
C LYS A 343 17.55 -9.87 -17.19
N SER A 344 16.33 -9.64 -17.69
CA SER A 344 16.12 -9.07 -19.03
C SER A 344 16.12 -7.54 -19.01
N LYS A 345 16.47 -6.91 -20.14
CA LYS A 345 16.39 -5.44 -20.29
C LYS A 345 14.93 -4.95 -20.20
N THR A 346 14.01 -5.67 -20.87
CA THR A 346 12.57 -5.37 -20.84
C THR A 346 12.00 -5.54 -19.44
N GLY A 347 12.37 -6.58 -18.73
CA GLY A 347 11.94 -6.80 -17.36
C GLY A 347 12.38 -5.67 -16.42
N ARG A 348 13.62 -5.20 -16.54
CA ARG A 348 14.09 -4.03 -15.78
C ARG A 348 13.33 -2.74 -16.11
N LEU A 349 12.81 -2.61 -17.34
CA LEU A 349 11.96 -1.47 -17.69
C LEU A 349 10.59 -1.57 -17.00
N LEU A 350 10.05 -2.78 -16.86
CA LEU A 350 8.71 -3.02 -16.32
C LEU A 350 8.67 -3.02 -14.77
N ILE A 351 9.65 -3.66 -14.14
CA ILE A 351 9.61 -3.85 -12.66
C ILE A 351 10.88 -3.39 -11.93
N GLY A 352 11.86 -2.82 -12.63
CA GLY A 352 13.15 -2.37 -12.06
C GLY A 352 13.17 -0.95 -11.48
#